data_ef26a87367a491cb3c963171bfc74313
#
_entry.id   ef26a87367a491cb3c963171bfc74313
#
_cell.length_a   1.000
_cell.length_b   1.000
_cell.length_c   1.000
_cell.angle_alpha   90.00
_cell.angle_beta   90.00
_cell.angle_gamma   90.00
#
_symmetry.space_group_name_H-M   'P 1'
#
loop_
_entity.id
_entity.type
_entity.pdbx_description
1 polymer ?
#
loop_
_entity_poly.entity_id
_entity_poly.type
_entity_poly.pdbx_seq_one_letter_code
_entity_poly.pdbx_strand_id
1 'polypeptide(L)' 'MELTKQDKKHIKERVNKLSFRIVDEANEYARLYEKSYYEEVIKMCQARIDAIDIYHEQTLKVANNET' A
#
# COMPACT_ATOMS: atom_id res chain seq x y z
N MET A 1 15.49 -2.76 9.63
CA MET A 1 15.33 -1.33 10.04
C MET A 1 13.86 -1.07 10.32
N GLU A 2 13.56 -0.67 11.51
CA GLU A 2 12.18 -0.36 11.90
C GLU A 2 11.85 1.12 11.66
N LEU A 3 10.62 1.38 11.30
CA LEU A 3 10.15 2.75 11.15
C LEU A 3 10.02 3.43 12.52
N THR A 4 10.47 4.67 12.60
CA THR A 4 10.32 5.50 13.80
C THR A 4 8.85 5.97 13.92
N LYS A 5 8.48 6.49 15.09
CA LYS A 5 7.16 7.11 15.30
C LYS A 5 6.94 8.28 14.34
N GLN A 6 8.01 9.04 14.08
CA GLN A 6 7.99 10.18 13.16
C GLN A 6 7.69 9.70 11.73
N ASP A 7 8.35 8.63 11.30
CA ASP A 7 8.12 8.03 9.97
C ASP A 7 6.69 7.57 9.82
N LYS A 8 6.15 6.87 10.82
CA LYS A 8 4.78 6.37 10.80
C LYS A 8 3.76 7.51 10.72
N LYS A 9 3.99 8.58 11.47
CA LYS A 9 3.14 9.77 11.44
C LYS A 9 3.15 10.43 10.07
N HIS A 10 4.32 10.56 9.49
CA HIS A 10 4.50 11.15 8.17
C HIS A 10 3.78 10.34 7.08
N ILE A 11 3.91 9.02 7.12
CA ILE A 11 3.22 8.11 6.20
C ILE A 11 1.70 8.29 6.35
N LYS A 12 1.20 8.31 7.58
CA LYS A 12 -0.23 8.47 7.85
C LYS A 12 -0.78 9.79 7.30
N GLU A 13 -0.06 10.87 7.45
CA GLU A 13 -0.44 12.18 6.93
C GLU A 13 -0.51 12.17 5.39
N ARG A 14 0.47 11.54 4.75
CA ARG A 14 0.49 11.43 3.29
C ARG A 14 -0.63 10.55 2.76
N VAL A 15 -0.91 9.45 3.44
CA VAL A 15 -2.01 8.55 3.08
C VAL A 15 -3.35 9.30 3.21
N ASN A 16 -3.53 10.10 4.27
CA ASN A 16 -4.73 10.89 4.43
C ASN A 16 -4.94 11.89 3.28
N LYS A 17 -3.89 12.54 2.82
CA LYS A 17 -3.96 13.45 1.67
C LYS A 17 -4.35 12.72 0.39
N LEU A 18 -3.77 11.54 0.19
CA LEU A 18 -4.08 10.69 -0.97
C LEU A 18 -5.53 10.20 -0.91
N SER A 19 -6.04 9.89 0.29
CA SER A 19 -7.40 9.39 0.45
C SER A 19 -8.46 10.36 -0.05
N PHE A 20 -8.25 11.66 0.10
CA PHE A 20 -9.15 12.68 -0.44
C PHE A 20 -9.24 12.61 -1.96
N ARG A 21 -8.13 12.38 -2.64
CA ARG A 21 -8.10 12.23 -4.10
C ARG A 21 -8.83 10.98 -4.55
N ILE A 22 -8.62 9.88 -3.83
CA ILE A 22 -9.27 8.61 -4.14
C ILE A 22 -10.79 8.73 -3.97
N VAL A 23 -11.23 9.37 -2.88
CA VAL A 23 -12.65 9.60 -2.61
C VAL A 23 -13.28 10.51 -3.68
N ASP A 24 -12.60 11.60 -4.03
CA ASP A 24 -13.07 12.52 -5.04
C ASP A 24 -13.23 11.82 -6.40
N GLU A 25 -12.28 11.01 -6.78
CA GLU A 25 -12.33 10.27 -8.03
C GLU A 25 -13.44 9.21 -8.02
N ALA A 26 -13.57 8.49 -6.90
CA ALA A 26 -14.61 7.48 -6.74
C ALA A 26 -16.02 8.10 -6.75
N ASN A 27 -16.17 9.31 -6.22
CA ASN A 27 -17.45 10.00 -6.18
C ASN A 27 -18.00 10.42 -7.55
N GLU A 28 -17.16 10.38 -8.59
CA GLU A 28 -17.62 10.64 -9.96
C GLU A 28 -18.48 9.51 -10.51
N TYR A 29 -18.50 8.37 -9.84
CA TYR A 29 -19.22 7.18 -10.29
C TYR A 29 -20.41 6.89 -9.39
N ALA A 30 -21.37 6.09 -9.90
CA ALA A 30 -22.49 5.61 -9.10
C ALA A 30 -21.96 4.71 -7.95
N ARG A 31 -22.74 4.58 -6.87
CA ARG A 31 -22.32 3.85 -5.66
C ARG A 31 -21.76 2.45 -5.91
N LEU A 32 -22.33 1.72 -6.87
CA LEU A 32 -21.84 0.38 -7.23
C LEU A 32 -20.42 0.44 -7.79
N TYR A 33 -20.16 1.43 -8.65
CA TYR A 33 -18.83 1.65 -9.21
C TYR A 33 -17.86 2.14 -8.15
N GLU A 34 -18.33 2.97 -7.23
CA GLU A 34 -17.53 3.49 -6.12
C GLU A 34 -16.96 2.33 -5.28
N LYS A 35 -17.83 1.37 -4.92
CA LYS A 35 -17.41 0.20 -4.17
C LYS A 35 -16.37 -0.62 -4.93
N SER A 36 -16.62 -0.88 -6.20
CA SER A 36 -15.70 -1.62 -7.06
C SER A 36 -14.37 -0.90 -7.23
N TYR A 37 -14.41 0.42 -7.31
CA TYR A 37 -13.20 1.24 -7.37
C TYR A 37 -12.32 1.02 -6.14
N TYR A 38 -12.92 1.10 -4.95
CA TYR A 38 -12.17 0.85 -3.71
C TYR A 38 -11.63 -0.57 -3.64
N GLU A 39 -12.40 -1.55 -4.06
CA GLU A 39 -11.95 -2.94 -4.08
C GLU A 39 -10.73 -3.13 -4.98
N GLU A 40 -10.72 -2.49 -6.15
CA GLU A 40 -9.57 -2.54 -7.05
C GLU A 40 -8.34 -1.83 -6.47
N VAL A 41 -8.53 -0.71 -5.77
CA VAL A 41 -7.43 -0.03 -5.06
C VAL A 41 -6.84 -0.95 -4.00
N ILE A 42 -7.68 -1.65 -3.24
CA ILE A 42 -7.23 -2.61 -2.23
C ILE A 42 -6.41 -3.73 -2.86
N LYS A 43 -6.89 -4.31 -3.97
CA LYS A 43 -6.17 -5.36 -4.70
C LYS A 43 -4.81 -4.88 -5.19
N MET A 44 -4.76 -3.68 -5.72
CA MET A 44 -3.51 -3.08 -6.19
C MET A 44 -2.52 -2.92 -5.03
N CYS A 45 -2.99 -2.40 -3.91
CA CYS A 45 -2.15 -2.22 -2.73
C CYS A 45 -1.65 -3.55 -2.18
N GLN A 46 -2.53 -4.56 -2.11
CA GLN A 46 -2.16 -5.88 -1.63
C GLN A 46 -1.12 -6.53 -2.54
N ALA A 47 -1.27 -6.41 -3.85
CA ALA A 47 -0.30 -6.95 -4.81
C ALA A 47 1.08 -6.31 -4.63
N ARG A 48 1.12 -5.00 -4.35
CA ARG A 48 2.37 -4.28 -4.09
C ARG A 48 3.03 -4.74 -2.79
N ILE A 49 2.23 -4.90 -1.73
CA ILE A 49 2.73 -5.39 -0.44
C ILE A 49 3.31 -6.79 -0.61
N ASP A 50 2.59 -7.68 -1.30
CA ASP A 50 3.03 -9.05 -1.53
C ASP A 50 4.34 -9.09 -2.33
N ALA A 51 4.48 -8.24 -3.35
CA ALA A 51 5.71 -8.16 -4.14
C ALA A 51 6.90 -7.70 -3.28
N ILE A 52 6.69 -6.74 -2.40
CA ILE A 52 7.73 -6.24 -1.49
C ILE A 52 8.14 -7.34 -0.51
N ASP A 53 7.18 -8.05 0.07
CA ASP A 53 7.45 -9.13 1.01
C ASP A 53 8.22 -10.28 0.36
N ILE A 54 7.85 -10.68 -0.85
CA ILE A 54 8.54 -11.72 -1.61
C ILE A 54 9.99 -11.31 -1.90
N TYR A 55 10.18 -10.08 -2.36
CA TYR A 55 11.52 -9.53 -2.61
C TYR A 55 12.38 -9.54 -1.35
N HIS A 56 11.80 -9.14 -0.24
CA HIS A 56 12.50 -9.08 1.05
C HIS A 56 12.91 -10.48 1.52
N GLU A 57 12.02 -11.47 1.40
CA GLU A 57 12.32 -12.88 1.73
C GLU A 57 13.44 -13.43 0.88
N GLN A 58 13.43 -13.17 -0.43
CA GLN A 58 14.47 -13.62 -1.34
C GLN A 58 15.83 -13.02 -0.99
N THR A 59 15.86 -11.76 -0.63
CA THR A 59 17.09 -11.07 -0.20
C THR A 59 17.65 -11.70 1.06
N LEU A 60 16.80 -12.00 2.04
CA LEU A 60 17.18 -12.65 3.29
C LEU A 60 17.72 -14.07 3.04
N LYS A 61 17.09 -14.83 2.16
CA LYS A 61 17.53 -16.19 1.80
C LYS A 61 18.91 -16.18 1.16
N VAL A 62 19.15 -15.26 0.23
CA VAL A 62 20.46 -15.12 -0.41
C VAL A 62 21.52 -14.77 0.61
N ALA A 63 21.26 -13.83 1.51
CA ALA A 63 22.19 -13.44 2.58
C ALA A 63 22.49 -14.62 3.50
N ASN A 64 21.49 -15.41 3.85
CA ASN A 64 21.69 -16.59 4.71
C ASN A 64 22.47 -17.71 4.02
N ASN A 65 22.30 -17.88 2.73
CA ASN A 65 23.00 -18.91 1.96
C ASN A 65 24.47 -18.58 1.70
N GLU A 66 24.84 -17.32 1.75
CA GLU A 66 26.22 -16.88 1.56
C GLU A 66 27.08 -17.03 2.83
N THR A 67 26.46 -17.33 3.94
CA THR A 67 27.19 -17.59 5.17
C THR A 67 27.46 -19.09 5.35
#